data_9d0b3361cbfee0c68bbf8bdad59c55f0
#
_entry.id   9d0b3361cbfee0c68bbf8bdad59c55f0
#
_cell.length_a   1.000
_cell.length_b   1.000
_cell.length_c   1.000
_cell.angle_alpha   90.00
_cell.angle_beta   90.00
_cell.angle_gamma   90.00
#
_symmetry.space_group_name_H-M   'P 1'
#
loop_
_entity.id
_entity.type
_entity.pdbx_description
1 polymer ?
#
loop_
_entity_poly.entity_id
_entity_poly.type
_entity_poly.pdbx_seq_one_letter_code
_entity_poly.pdbx_strand_id
1 'polypeptide(L)'
;GDVYKRQTVMFEDKEEKGREEIIDYALKLSRAGLNVNSSGNLSVRFDSPEGKGFLITPTGLPYDETEPEDLVRILFTDNGCYKAVGSRQPSSEWNLHAFLYQARPDINAVVHTHSPYATMLSCLDEAIPPFHYMVAAVGGDTLPCAPYATFGSVALAEGCRDTLGKDRLGCLLSHHGSVAAGRNLKQAYAVALEIESLARMWMNLKQIGGCPLIDKEEMARVKEQFKTYGQQEKGHEEG
;
A
#
# COMPACT_ATOMS: atom_id res chain seq x y z
N GLY A 1 6.62 1.00 38.34
CA GLY A 1 6.84 2.40 37.87
C GLY A 1 7.76 2.50 36.69
N ASP A 2 9.02 2.01 36.79
CA ASP A 2 10.03 2.23 35.75
C ASP A 2 9.86 1.40 34.47
N VAL A 3 9.35 0.18 34.59
CA VAL A 3 9.09 -0.68 33.43
C VAL A 3 7.96 -0.11 32.57
N TYR A 4 6.90 0.37 33.19
CA TYR A 4 5.77 0.98 32.49
C TYR A 4 6.18 2.28 31.78
N LYS A 5 6.98 3.14 32.44
CA LYS A 5 7.52 4.36 31.85
C LYS A 5 8.41 4.07 30.64
N ARG A 6 9.30 3.06 30.74
CA ARG A 6 10.17 2.65 29.61
C ARG A 6 9.38 2.11 28.43
N GLN A 7 8.30 1.34 28.68
CA GLN A 7 7.42 0.86 27.61
C GLN A 7 6.68 2.02 26.94
N THR A 8 6.16 2.96 27.69
CA THR A 8 5.46 4.14 27.14
C THR A 8 6.39 4.99 26.26
N VAL A 9 7.60 5.27 26.71
CA VAL A 9 8.61 6.00 25.92
C VAL A 9 8.95 5.25 24.63
N MET A 10 9.11 3.93 24.69
CA MET A 10 9.40 3.11 23.50
C MET A 10 8.28 3.17 22.46
N PHE A 11 7.00 3.19 22.87
CA PHE A 11 5.88 3.31 21.93
C PHE A 11 5.77 4.71 21.34
N GLU A 12 6.03 5.77 22.13
CA GLU A 12 6.06 7.14 21.64
C GLU A 12 7.16 7.33 20.58
N ASP A 13 8.34 6.75 20.79
CA ASP A 13 9.44 6.79 19.83
C ASP A 13 9.09 6.04 18.53
N LYS A 14 8.43 4.90 18.63
CA LYS A 14 7.96 4.14 17.45
C LYS A 14 6.90 4.89 16.67
N GLU A 15 5.97 5.55 17.36
CA GLU A 15 4.93 6.36 16.73
C GLU A 15 5.55 7.52 15.97
N GLU A 16 6.49 8.25 16.59
CA GLU A 16 7.16 9.38 15.95
C GLU A 16 7.96 8.93 14.71
N LYS A 17 8.70 7.84 14.79
CA LYS A 17 9.39 7.25 13.64
C LYS A 17 8.45 6.85 12.52
N GLY A 18 7.30 6.26 12.85
CA GLY A 18 6.28 5.91 11.88
C GLY A 18 5.71 7.14 11.17
N ARG A 19 5.46 8.21 11.90
CA ARG A 19 4.97 9.49 11.36
C ARG A 19 5.99 10.11 10.40
N GLU A 20 7.24 10.20 10.80
CA GLU A 20 8.34 10.72 9.97
C GLU A 20 8.56 9.87 8.72
N GLU A 21 8.50 8.56 8.83
CA GLU A 21 8.66 7.63 7.72
C GLU A 21 7.54 7.78 6.69
N ILE A 22 6.29 7.93 7.12
CA ILE A 22 5.15 8.18 6.21
C ILE A 22 5.39 9.46 5.41
N ILE A 23 5.81 10.55 6.05
CA ILE A 23 6.10 11.82 5.36
C ILE A 23 7.24 11.65 4.35
N ASP A 24 8.31 10.98 4.73
CA ASP A 24 9.46 10.74 3.85
C ASP A 24 9.04 9.99 2.58
N TYR A 25 8.27 8.91 2.71
CA TYR A 25 7.77 8.15 1.56
C TYR A 25 6.69 8.89 0.76
N ALA A 26 5.86 9.70 1.41
CA ALA A 26 4.91 10.57 0.71
C ALA A 26 5.64 11.57 -0.22
N LEU A 27 6.72 12.17 0.26
CA LEU A 27 7.57 13.05 -0.55
C LEU A 27 8.30 12.29 -1.66
N LYS A 28 8.77 11.07 -1.41
CA LYS A 28 9.37 10.21 -2.44
C LYS A 28 8.37 9.87 -3.55
N LEU A 29 7.13 9.57 -3.22
CA LEU A 29 6.05 9.33 -4.20
C LEU A 29 5.81 10.58 -5.06
N SER A 30 5.78 11.75 -4.47
CA SER A 30 5.62 13.01 -5.18
C SER A 30 6.78 13.28 -6.14
N ARG A 31 8.03 13.06 -5.70
CA ARG A 31 9.23 13.20 -6.54
C ARG A 31 9.26 12.20 -7.68
N ALA A 32 8.72 11.00 -7.48
CA ALA A 32 8.61 9.98 -8.51
C ALA A 32 7.45 10.21 -9.49
N GLY A 33 6.63 11.24 -9.29
CA GLY A 33 5.49 11.56 -10.15
C GLY A 33 4.27 10.66 -9.95
N LEU A 34 4.18 9.96 -8.81
CA LEU A 34 3.06 9.06 -8.53
C LEU A 34 1.87 9.73 -7.86
N ASN A 35 2.06 10.93 -7.31
CA ASN A 35 0.98 11.69 -6.69
C ASN A 35 0.69 12.96 -7.47
N VAL A 36 -0.60 13.21 -7.70
CA VAL A 36 -1.11 14.45 -8.28
C VAL A 36 -1.84 15.21 -7.18
N ASN A 37 -1.38 16.41 -6.87
CA ASN A 37 -1.87 17.22 -5.74
C ASN A 37 -1.78 16.43 -4.42
N SER A 38 -2.81 16.50 -3.56
CA SER A 38 -2.94 15.74 -2.32
C SER A 38 -3.81 14.49 -2.47
N SER A 39 -3.99 13.99 -3.69
CA SER A 39 -4.64 12.71 -3.92
C SER A 39 -3.73 11.57 -3.50
N GLY A 40 -4.31 10.49 -3.04
CA GLY A 40 -3.55 9.38 -2.48
C GLY A 40 -3.35 9.51 -0.98
N ASN A 41 -2.88 8.44 -0.38
CA ASN A 41 -2.67 8.35 1.07
C ASN A 41 -1.76 7.19 1.40
N LEU A 42 -1.07 7.30 2.53
CA LEU A 42 -0.13 6.31 3.02
C LEU A 42 -0.43 6.00 4.48
N SER A 43 -0.22 4.75 4.86
CA SER A 43 -0.34 4.33 6.24
C SER A 43 0.70 3.28 6.61
N VAL A 44 0.95 3.16 7.91
CA VAL A 44 1.72 2.07 8.51
C VAL A 44 0.94 1.47 9.66
N ARG A 45 1.00 0.15 9.82
CA ARG A 45 0.45 -0.51 11.01
C ARG A 45 1.16 0.01 12.25
N PHE A 46 0.39 0.32 13.26
CA PHE A 46 0.89 0.75 14.55
C PHE A 46 0.04 0.16 15.67
N ASP A 47 0.64 -0.74 16.42
CA ASP A 47 0.02 -1.32 17.60
C ASP A 47 0.59 -0.65 18.83
N SER A 48 -0.29 -0.10 19.68
CA SER A 48 0.05 0.60 20.91
C SER A 48 -0.52 -0.11 22.14
N PRO A 49 -0.13 0.29 23.36
CA PRO A 49 -0.77 -0.20 24.57
C PRO A 49 -2.29 0.05 24.62
N GLU A 50 -2.77 1.05 23.90
CA GLU A 50 -4.20 1.39 23.79
C GLU A 50 -4.96 0.46 22.82
N GLY A 51 -4.26 -0.27 21.96
CA GLY A 51 -4.84 -1.20 21.01
C GLY A 51 -4.13 -1.25 19.67
N LYS A 52 -4.63 -2.14 18.82
CA LYS A 52 -4.17 -2.30 17.43
C LYS A 52 -4.70 -1.18 16.56
N GLY A 53 -3.94 -0.84 15.52
CA GLY A 53 -4.37 0.19 14.58
C GLY A 53 -3.30 0.55 13.55
N PHE A 54 -3.35 1.77 13.08
CA PHE A 54 -2.39 2.29 12.09
C PHE A 54 -2.30 3.81 12.15
N LEU A 55 -1.23 4.33 11.57
CA LEU A 55 -1.02 5.75 11.32
C LEU A 55 -1.32 6.04 9.86
N ILE A 56 -2.03 7.12 9.56
CA ILE A 56 -2.41 7.49 8.20
C ILE A 56 -2.27 8.99 7.96
N THR A 57 -1.99 9.36 6.71
CA THR A 57 -1.96 10.74 6.25
C THR A 57 -3.31 11.42 6.45
N PRO A 58 -3.33 12.73 6.76
CA PRO A 58 -4.57 13.50 6.89
C PRO A 58 -5.20 13.77 5.52
N THR A 59 -6.51 14.02 5.51
CA THR A 59 -7.21 14.39 4.28
C THR A 59 -6.83 15.81 3.82
N GLY A 60 -6.66 16.00 2.53
CA GLY A 60 -6.58 17.29 1.88
C GLY A 60 -5.37 18.17 2.23
N LEU A 61 -4.35 17.63 2.89
CA LEU A 61 -3.12 18.35 3.21
C LEU A 61 -2.00 17.95 2.26
N PRO A 62 -1.37 18.90 1.54
CA PRO A 62 -0.22 18.60 0.69
C PRO A 62 0.92 17.96 1.49
N TYR A 63 1.63 17.00 0.87
CA TYR A 63 2.67 16.26 1.58
C TYR A 63 3.87 17.12 2.00
N ASP A 64 4.22 18.14 1.23
CA ASP A 64 5.27 19.11 1.55
C ASP A 64 4.90 20.09 2.69
N GLU A 65 3.62 20.15 3.05
CA GLU A 65 3.10 20.93 4.18
C GLU A 65 2.74 20.05 5.39
N THR A 66 2.89 18.72 5.27
CA THR A 66 2.52 17.77 6.33
C THR A 66 3.64 17.60 7.33
N GLU A 67 3.32 17.86 8.60
CA GLU A 67 4.22 17.64 9.73
C GLU A 67 3.86 16.34 10.47
N PRO A 68 4.76 15.74 11.26
CA PRO A 68 4.50 14.49 11.97
C PRO A 68 3.23 14.51 12.83
N GLU A 69 2.92 15.60 13.48
CA GLU A 69 1.72 15.77 14.30
C GLU A 69 0.41 15.81 13.49
N ASP A 70 0.48 16.03 12.17
CA ASP A 70 -0.69 16.04 11.29
C ASP A 70 -1.18 14.63 10.95
N LEU A 71 -0.33 13.62 11.11
CA LEU A 71 -0.71 12.23 10.90
C LEU A 71 -1.75 11.81 11.92
N VAL A 72 -2.68 10.96 11.52
CA VAL A 72 -3.80 10.53 12.35
C VAL A 72 -3.61 9.06 12.73
N ARG A 73 -3.81 8.75 14.00
CA ARG A 73 -3.84 7.38 14.49
C ARG A 73 -5.26 6.83 14.46
N ILE A 74 -5.44 5.70 13.81
CA ILE A 74 -6.68 4.95 13.80
C ILE A 74 -6.53 3.75 14.75
N LEU A 75 -7.43 3.65 15.73
CA LEU A 75 -7.49 2.52 16.67
C LEU A 75 -8.66 1.62 16.29
N PHE A 76 -8.42 0.32 16.30
CA PHE A 76 -9.47 -0.69 16.24
C PHE A 76 -10.02 -0.90 17.65
N THR A 77 -11.33 -0.72 17.82
CA THR A 77 -11.99 -0.96 19.09
C THR A 77 -12.55 -2.38 19.17
N ASP A 78 -12.81 -2.88 20.38
CA ASP A 78 -13.29 -4.25 20.62
C ASP A 78 -14.65 -4.55 19.94
N ASN A 79 -15.42 -3.51 19.60
CA ASN A 79 -16.72 -3.64 18.94
C ASN A 79 -16.63 -3.64 17.40
N GLY A 80 -15.45 -3.79 16.84
CA GLY A 80 -15.24 -3.67 15.37
C GLY A 80 -15.39 -2.27 14.82
N CYS A 81 -15.46 -1.26 15.70
CA CYS A 81 -15.47 0.15 15.34
C CYS A 81 -14.05 0.72 15.29
N TYR A 82 -13.94 1.93 14.79
CA TYR A 82 -12.67 2.64 14.66
C TYR A 82 -12.73 3.95 15.43
N LYS A 83 -11.60 4.35 16.00
CA LYS A 83 -11.44 5.63 16.66
C LYS A 83 -10.26 6.37 16.05
N ALA A 84 -10.49 7.58 15.55
CA ALA A 84 -9.43 8.46 15.09
C ALA A 84 -8.88 9.29 16.26
N VAL A 85 -7.55 9.37 16.38
CA VAL A 85 -6.84 10.14 17.39
C VAL A 85 -5.84 11.04 16.69
N GLY A 86 -5.99 12.35 16.88
CA GLY A 86 -5.13 13.37 16.28
C GLY A 86 -5.85 14.71 16.14
N SER A 87 -5.11 15.73 15.70
CA SER A 87 -5.62 17.09 15.49
C SER A 87 -6.27 17.30 14.12
N ARG A 88 -6.05 16.36 13.19
CA ARG A 88 -6.56 16.41 11.83
C ARG A 88 -7.58 15.32 11.59
N GLN A 89 -8.38 15.47 10.54
CA GLN A 89 -9.20 14.38 10.01
C GLN A 89 -8.30 13.42 9.22
N PRO A 90 -8.49 12.10 9.38
CA PRO A 90 -7.77 11.13 8.57
C PRO A 90 -8.17 11.24 7.10
N SER A 91 -7.36 10.68 6.21
CA SER A 91 -7.76 10.49 4.82
C SER A 91 -9.18 9.93 4.73
N SER A 92 -9.98 10.44 3.81
CA SER A 92 -11.35 9.94 3.57
C SER A 92 -11.40 8.45 3.18
N GLU A 93 -10.26 7.88 2.81
CA GLU A 93 -10.12 6.47 2.42
C GLU A 93 -9.47 5.60 3.51
N TRP A 94 -9.48 6.04 4.74
CA TRP A 94 -8.91 5.30 5.88
C TRP A 94 -9.48 3.88 6.02
N ASN A 95 -10.74 3.66 5.66
CA ASN A 95 -11.39 2.35 5.75
C ASN A 95 -10.79 1.32 4.77
N LEU A 96 -10.33 1.76 3.59
CA LEU A 96 -9.61 0.90 2.66
C LEU A 96 -8.34 0.33 3.31
N HIS A 97 -7.57 1.16 3.99
CA HIS A 97 -6.40 0.73 4.75
C HIS A 97 -6.77 -0.18 5.92
N ALA A 98 -7.79 0.20 6.68
CA ALA A 98 -8.28 -0.57 7.83
C ALA A 98 -8.66 -2.01 7.46
N PHE A 99 -9.40 -2.19 6.38
CA PHE A 99 -9.85 -3.50 5.91
C PHE A 99 -8.69 -4.40 5.49
N LEU A 100 -7.66 -3.83 4.86
CA LEU A 100 -6.44 -4.56 4.52
C LEU A 100 -5.67 -5.01 5.76
N TYR A 101 -5.48 -4.12 6.73
CA TYR A 101 -4.79 -4.48 7.97
C TYR A 101 -5.51 -5.55 8.78
N GLN A 102 -6.84 -5.52 8.80
CA GLN A 102 -7.63 -6.55 9.49
C GLN A 102 -7.61 -7.89 8.79
N ALA A 103 -7.62 -7.91 7.45
CA ALA A 103 -7.63 -9.14 6.66
C ALA A 103 -6.25 -9.79 6.52
N ARG A 104 -5.16 -9.00 6.57
CA ARG A 104 -3.81 -9.41 6.21
C ARG A 104 -2.79 -9.02 7.28
N PRO A 105 -2.53 -9.92 8.27
CA PRO A 105 -1.53 -9.66 9.31
C PRO A 105 -0.10 -9.45 8.78
N ASP A 106 0.20 -9.92 7.59
CA ASP A 106 1.49 -9.76 6.91
C ASP A 106 1.67 -8.36 6.29
N ILE A 107 0.60 -7.58 6.12
CA ILE A 107 0.65 -6.20 5.63
C ILE A 107 0.88 -5.24 6.80
N ASN A 108 1.96 -4.45 6.71
CA ASN A 108 2.30 -3.43 7.70
C ASN A 108 2.39 -2.01 7.11
N ALA A 109 2.23 -1.88 5.80
CA ALA A 109 2.17 -0.59 5.12
C ALA A 109 1.27 -0.67 3.89
N VAL A 110 0.57 0.43 3.61
CA VAL A 110 -0.32 0.58 2.46
C VAL A 110 -0.07 1.94 1.81
N VAL A 111 0.08 1.93 0.49
CA VAL A 111 0.26 3.10 -0.35
C VAL A 111 -0.84 3.13 -1.41
N HIS A 112 -1.66 4.16 -1.38
CA HIS A 112 -2.67 4.43 -2.40
C HIS A 112 -2.26 5.66 -3.20
N THR A 113 -2.26 5.53 -4.53
CA THR A 113 -1.91 6.62 -5.45
C THR A 113 -2.88 6.74 -6.60
N HIS A 114 -2.94 7.95 -7.17
CA HIS A 114 -3.56 8.22 -8.47
C HIS A 114 -2.48 8.45 -9.52
N SER A 115 -1.53 7.53 -9.62
CA SER A 115 -0.44 7.65 -10.59
C SER A 115 -0.97 7.56 -12.03
N PRO A 116 -0.40 8.30 -12.99
CA PRO A 116 -1.05 8.54 -14.28
C PRO A 116 -1.40 7.28 -15.07
N TYR A 117 -0.47 6.37 -15.24
CA TYR A 117 -0.70 5.18 -16.07
C TYR A 117 -1.55 4.12 -15.37
N ALA A 118 -1.34 3.90 -14.08
CA ALA A 118 -2.18 2.99 -13.31
C ALA A 118 -3.63 3.48 -13.26
N THR A 119 -3.83 4.78 -13.06
CA THR A 119 -5.17 5.39 -13.07
C THR A 119 -5.81 5.26 -14.45
N MET A 120 -5.08 5.54 -15.52
CA MET A 120 -5.57 5.40 -16.90
C MET A 120 -6.02 3.97 -17.19
N LEU A 121 -5.21 2.97 -16.84
CA LEU A 121 -5.58 1.56 -17.00
C LEU A 121 -6.79 1.19 -16.14
N SER A 122 -6.88 1.70 -14.92
CA SER A 122 -8.02 1.44 -14.04
C SER A 122 -9.35 1.88 -14.66
N CYS A 123 -9.31 2.91 -15.52
CA CYS A 123 -10.49 3.38 -16.28
C CYS A 123 -10.91 2.43 -17.40
N LEU A 124 -10.07 1.47 -17.77
CA LEU A 124 -10.43 0.40 -18.72
C LEU A 124 -11.11 -0.79 -18.03
N ASP A 125 -11.12 -0.78 -16.70
CA ASP A 125 -11.73 -1.83 -15.88
C ASP A 125 -11.16 -3.23 -16.17
N GLU A 126 -9.86 -3.28 -16.45
CA GLU A 126 -9.15 -4.49 -16.84
C GLU A 126 -7.95 -4.77 -15.93
N ALA A 127 -7.66 -6.05 -15.73
CA ALA A 127 -6.42 -6.48 -15.09
C ALA A 127 -5.23 -6.29 -16.04
N ILE A 128 -4.03 -6.07 -15.49
CA ILE A 128 -2.79 -6.18 -16.25
C ILE A 128 -2.42 -7.66 -16.35
N PRO A 129 -2.36 -8.23 -17.57
CA PRO A 129 -2.03 -9.65 -17.76
C PRO A 129 -0.53 -9.91 -17.57
N PRO A 130 -0.09 -11.18 -17.54
CA PRO A 130 1.31 -11.54 -17.37
C PRO A 130 2.14 -11.30 -18.64
N PHE A 131 2.23 -10.04 -19.07
CA PHE A 131 3.02 -9.64 -20.23
C PHE A 131 4.52 -9.51 -19.92
N HIS A 132 4.87 -9.35 -18.64
CA HIS A 132 6.23 -9.20 -18.13
C HIS A 132 6.35 -9.96 -16.82
N TYR A 133 7.52 -10.59 -16.56
CA TYR A 133 7.70 -11.41 -15.37
C TYR A 133 7.54 -10.62 -14.05
N MET A 134 7.80 -9.30 -14.05
CA MET A 134 7.64 -8.46 -12.87
C MET A 134 6.20 -8.32 -12.39
N VAL A 135 5.20 -8.72 -13.17
CA VAL A 135 3.81 -8.83 -12.69
C VAL A 135 3.75 -9.77 -11.47
N ALA A 136 4.60 -10.78 -11.39
CA ALA A 136 4.70 -11.65 -10.23
C ALA A 136 5.20 -10.94 -8.96
N ALA A 137 5.89 -9.81 -9.08
CA ALA A 137 6.35 -9.02 -7.93
C ALA A 137 5.19 -8.39 -7.12
N VAL A 138 4.01 -8.26 -7.70
CA VAL A 138 2.80 -7.81 -7.00
C VAL A 138 2.03 -8.97 -6.34
N GLY A 139 2.58 -10.16 -6.38
CA GLY A 139 2.09 -11.33 -5.64
C GLY A 139 1.18 -12.27 -6.42
N GLY A 140 1.04 -12.12 -7.75
CA GLY A 140 0.17 -12.97 -8.58
C GLY A 140 0.63 -13.12 -10.01
N ASP A 141 -0.16 -13.85 -10.80
CA ASP A 141 0.02 -13.99 -12.23
C ASP A 141 -0.59 -12.85 -13.05
N THR A 142 -1.38 -12.02 -12.41
CA THR A 142 -1.98 -10.79 -12.95
C THR A 142 -1.92 -9.69 -11.91
N LEU A 143 -2.00 -8.43 -12.34
CA LEU A 143 -2.36 -7.31 -11.48
C LEU A 143 -3.86 -7.05 -11.66
N PRO A 144 -4.72 -7.44 -10.70
CA PRO A 144 -6.16 -7.34 -10.86
C PRO A 144 -6.67 -5.91 -10.69
N CYS A 145 -7.89 -5.66 -11.19
CA CYS A 145 -8.62 -4.42 -10.99
C CYS A 145 -9.83 -4.69 -10.11
N ALA A 146 -9.92 -4.02 -8.96
CA ALA A 146 -11.07 -4.12 -8.07
C ALA A 146 -12.30 -3.46 -8.71
N PRO A 147 -13.52 -3.97 -8.45
CA PRO A 147 -14.74 -3.38 -8.98
C PRO A 147 -14.92 -1.93 -8.54
N TYR A 148 -15.55 -1.13 -9.40
CA TYR A 148 -15.84 0.25 -9.06
C TYR A 148 -16.78 0.36 -7.85
N ALA A 149 -16.41 1.26 -6.93
CA ALA A 149 -17.27 1.71 -5.85
C ALA A 149 -16.88 3.16 -5.52
N THR A 150 -17.79 3.90 -4.91
CA THR A 150 -17.54 5.30 -4.55
C THR A 150 -16.33 5.42 -3.60
N PHE A 151 -15.46 6.39 -3.85
CA PHE A 151 -14.31 6.66 -2.98
C PHE A 151 -14.75 6.84 -1.52
N GLY A 152 -13.96 6.33 -0.59
CA GLY A 152 -14.25 6.38 0.84
C GLY A 152 -15.36 5.44 1.32
N SER A 153 -16.00 4.68 0.43
CA SER A 153 -17.08 3.75 0.80
C SER A 153 -16.55 2.43 1.37
N VAL A 154 -17.38 1.80 2.20
CA VAL A 154 -17.12 0.43 2.68
C VAL A 154 -17.06 -0.56 1.52
N ALA A 155 -17.92 -0.39 0.51
CA ALA A 155 -17.91 -1.25 -0.68
C ALA A 155 -16.57 -1.21 -1.43
N LEU A 156 -15.91 -0.05 -1.53
CA LEU A 156 -14.58 0.05 -2.10
C LEU A 156 -13.53 -0.69 -1.25
N ALA A 157 -13.59 -0.51 0.06
CA ALA A 157 -12.68 -1.19 0.99
C ALA A 157 -12.83 -2.71 0.93
N GLU A 158 -14.04 -3.23 0.88
CA GLU A 158 -14.33 -4.66 0.71
C GLU A 158 -13.84 -5.18 -0.64
N GLY A 159 -14.12 -4.47 -1.71
CA GLY A 159 -13.68 -4.84 -3.06
C GLY A 159 -12.16 -4.89 -3.19
N CYS A 160 -11.45 -3.93 -2.62
CA CYS A 160 -9.99 -3.91 -2.60
C CYS A 160 -9.43 -5.09 -1.78
N ARG A 161 -9.95 -5.30 -0.57
CA ARG A 161 -9.57 -6.43 0.29
C ARG A 161 -9.73 -7.77 -0.43
N ASP A 162 -10.87 -7.99 -1.05
CA ASP A 162 -11.20 -9.25 -1.72
C ASP A 162 -10.35 -9.45 -2.98
N THR A 163 -10.05 -8.37 -3.68
CA THR A 163 -9.19 -8.40 -4.88
C THR A 163 -7.73 -8.70 -4.53
N LEU A 164 -7.18 -8.12 -3.46
CA LEU A 164 -5.85 -8.49 -2.98
C LEU A 164 -5.81 -9.94 -2.51
N GLY A 165 -6.87 -10.43 -1.89
CA GLY A 165 -6.93 -11.79 -1.35
C GLY A 165 -5.82 -12.06 -0.34
N LYS A 166 -5.28 -13.27 -0.38
CA LYS A 166 -4.27 -13.74 0.60
C LYS A 166 -2.83 -13.46 0.20
N ASP A 167 -2.55 -13.29 -1.07
CA ASP A 167 -1.18 -13.34 -1.62
C ASP A 167 -0.75 -12.05 -2.32
N ARG A 168 -1.66 -11.29 -2.91
CA ARG A 168 -1.31 -10.13 -3.71
C ARG A 168 -0.84 -8.96 -2.86
N LEU A 169 0.07 -8.17 -3.43
CA LEU A 169 0.58 -6.95 -2.81
C LEU A 169 0.03 -5.68 -3.48
N GLY A 170 -0.73 -5.82 -4.55
CA GLY A 170 -1.29 -4.67 -5.23
C GLY A 170 -2.48 -4.98 -6.12
N CYS A 171 -3.24 -3.94 -6.43
CA CYS A 171 -4.32 -3.97 -7.41
C CYS A 171 -4.59 -2.58 -7.96
N LEU A 172 -5.27 -2.53 -9.11
CA LEU A 172 -5.93 -1.32 -9.59
C LEU A 172 -7.29 -1.19 -8.91
N LEU A 173 -7.74 0.04 -8.77
CA LEU A 173 -9.11 0.37 -8.36
C LEU A 173 -9.83 0.97 -9.57
N SER A 174 -10.91 0.35 -10.03
CA SER A 174 -11.66 0.77 -11.22
C SER A 174 -12.00 2.26 -11.19
N HIS A 175 -11.66 2.99 -12.26
CA HIS A 175 -11.86 4.44 -12.43
C HIS A 175 -11.31 5.29 -11.26
N HIS A 176 -10.18 4.88 -10.66
CA HIS A 176 -9.71 5.53 -9.45
C HIS A 176 -8.18 5.63 -9.37
N GLY A 177 -7.48 4.53 -9.34
CA GLY A 177 -6.03 4.49 -9.15
C GLY A 177 -5.52 3.11 -8.77
N SER A 178 -4.55 3.05 -7.86
CA SER A 178 -3.95 1.79 -7.42
C SER A 178 -3.72 1.74 -5.92
N VAL A 179 -3.61 0.52 -5.41
CA VAL A 179 -3.21 0.23 -4.03
C VAL A 179 -2.01 -0.70 -4.05
N ALA A 180 -1.01 -0.35 -3.25
CA ALA A 180 0.17 -1.15 -3.01
C ALA A 180 0.32 -1.42 -1.52
N ALA A 181 0.69 -2.64 -1.16
CA ALA A 181 0.88 -3.07 0.21
C ALA A 181 2.23 -3.75 0.39
N GLY A 182 2.70 -3.84 1.61
CA GLY A 182 3.94 -4.52 1.92
C GLY A 182 4.15 -4.74 3.41
N ARG A 183 5.21 -5.46 3.74
CA ARG A 183 5.64 -5.70 5.12
C ARG A 183 6.19 -4.44 5.81
N ASN A 184 6.51 -3.42 5.03
CA ASN A 184 6.95 -2.09 5.47
C ASN A 184 6.72 -1.08 4.33
N LEU A 185 6.92 0.21 4.61
CA LEU A 185 6.78 1.27 3.60
C LEU A 185 7.76 1.14 2.44
N LYS A 186 8.97 0.66 2.69
CA LYS A 186 9.94 0.42 1.63
C LYS A 186 9.42 -0.55 0.58
N GLN A 187 8.81 -1.65 1.00
CA GLN A 187 8.20 -2.62 0.08
C GLN A 187 6.95 -2.07 -0.58
N ALA A 188 6.04 -1.47 0.17
CA ALA A 188 4.81 -0.90 -0.39
C ALA A 188 5.11 0.19 -1.43
N TYR A 189 6.11 1.04 -1.16
CA TYR A 189 6.60 2.03 -2.11
C TYR A 189 7.16 1.37 -3.38
N ALA A 190 8.01 0.35 -3.24
CA ALA A 190 8.56 -0.38 -4.38
C ALA A 190 7.46 -1.03 -5.23
N VAL A 191 6.43 -1.59 -4.60
CA VAL A 191 5.26 -2.15 -5.28
C VAL A 191 4.48 -1.05 -6.03
N ALA A 192 4.29 0.12 -5.42
CA ALA A 192 3.62 1.25 -6.08
C ALA A 192 4.37 1.72 -7.33
N LEU A 193 5.71 1.83 -7.26
CA LEU A 193 6.55 2.15 -8.41
C LEU A 193 6.43 1.09 -9.51
N GLU A 194 6.44 -0.18 -9.14
CA GLU A 194 6.34 -1.30 -10.09
C GLU A 194 4.97 -1.31 -10.77
N ILE A 195 3.89 -1.08 -10.05
CA ILE A 195 2.54 -0.97 -10.62
C ILE A 195 2.49 0.12 -11.70
N GLU A 196 3.03 1.31 -11.42
CA GLU A 196 3.06 2.40 -12.40
C GLU A 196 3.92 2.05 -13.62
N SER A 197 5.08 1.44 -13.41
CA SER A 197 5.97 0.99 -14.49
C SER A 197 5.31 -0.06 -15.39
N LEU A 198 4.69 -1.07 -14.80
CA LEU A 198 3.94 -2.11 -15.53
C LEU A 198 2.74 -1.52 -16.27
N ALA A 199 2.01 -0.61 -15.64
CA ALA A 199 0.88 0.08 -16.26
C ALA A 199 1.31 0.89 -17.49
N ARG A 200 2.42 1.62 -17.37
CA ARG A 200 2.98 2.38 -18.48
C ARG A 200 3.36 1.48 -19.65
N MET A 201 4.08 0.41 -19.38
CA MET A 201 4.48 -0.53 -20.44
C MET A 201 3.28 -1.21 -21.09
N TRP A 202 2.34 -1.70 -20.29
CA TRP A 202 1.16 -2.38 -20.81
C TRP A 202 0.26 -1.46 -21.63
N MET A 203 0.06 -0.22 -21.17
CA MET A 203 -0.72 0.77 -21.92
C MET A 203 -0.13 1.04 -23.29
N ASN A 204 1.19 1.18 -23.40
CA ASN A 204 1.85 1.37 -24.67
C ASN A 204 1.76 0.11 -25.58
N LEU A 205 1.90 -1.09 -25.01
CA LEU A 205 1.74 -2.33 -25.76
C LEU A 205 0.31 -2.50 -26.29
N LYS A 206 -0.70 -2.14 -25.51
CA LYS A 206 -2.11 -2.17 -25.96
C LYS A 206 -2.34 -1.33 -27.21
N GLN A 207 -1.68 -0.19 -27.33
CA GLN A 207 -1.83 0.70 -28.50
C GLN A 207 -1.32 0.07 -29.79
N ILE A 208 -0.41 -0.88 -29.72
CA ILE A 208 0.15 -1.58 -30.90
C ILE A 208 -0.37 -3.01 -31.04
N GLY A 209 -1.44 -3.36 -30.32
CA GLY A 209 -2.10 -4.68 -30.42
C GLY A 209 -1.71 -5.71 -29.36
N GLY A 210 -0.96 -5.30 -28.35
CA GLY A 210 -0.54 -6.18 -27.26
C GLY A 210 0.75 -6.96 -27.57
N CYS A 211 0.97 -8.04 -26.84
CA CYS A 211 2.12 -8.93 -27.00
C CYS A 211 1.76 -10.35 -26.57
N PRO A 212 2.58 -11.37 -26.92
CA PRO A 212 2.46 -12.70 -26.33
C PRO A 212 2.57 -12.62 -24.80
N LEU A 213 1.79 -13.45 -24.09
CA LEU A 213 1.77 -13.50 -22.64
C LEU A 213 2.62 -14.68 -22.14
N ILE A 214 3.18 -14.50 -20.94
CA ILE A 214 3.86 -15.55 -20.20
C ILE A 214 2.81 -16.53 -19.66
N ASP A 215 3.03 -17.83 -19.79
CA ASP A 215 2.08 -18.83 -19.31
C ASP A 215 2.07 -18.95 -17.78
N LYS A 216 1.03 -19.59 -17.26
CA LYS A 216 0.82 -19.74 -15.81
C LYS A 216 1.93 -20.53 -15.12
N GLU A 217 2.47 -21.55 -15.77
CA GLU A 217 3.54 -22.39 -15.22
C GLU A 217 4.82 -21.58 -15.04
N GLU A 218 5.18 -20.77 -16.04
CA GLU A 218 6.34 -19.88 -15.95
C GLU A 218 6.14 -18.78 -14.90
N MET A 219 4.96 -18.17 -14.84
CA MET A 219 4.66 -17.18 -13.79
C MET A 219 4.76 -17.79 -12.39
N ALA A 220 4.34 -19.03 -12.20
CA ALA A 220 4.50 -19.74 -10.94
C ALA A 220 5.98 -19.96 -10.58
N ARG A 221 6.83 -20.32 -11.56
CA ARG A 221 8.29 -20.44 -11.36
C ARG A 221 8.91 -19.10 -10.98
N VAL A 222 8.53 -18.03 -11.65
CA VAL A 222 9.01 -16.67 -11.34
C VAL A 222 8.60 -16.25 -9.92
N LYS A 223 7.35 -16.48 -9.54
CA LYS A 223 6.85 -16.18 -8.19
C LYS A 223 7.65 -16.94 -7.13
N GLU A 224 7.94 -18.21 -7.35
CA GLU A 224 8.78 -18.99 -6.43
C GLU A 224 10.20 -18.44 -6.33
N GLN A 225 10.79 -18.02 -7.45
CA GLN A 225 12.13 -17.45 -7.49
C GLN A 225 12.19 -16.10 -6.73
N PHE A 226 11.14 -15.30 -6.75
CA PHE A 226 11.08 -14.05 -5.98
C PHE A 226 11.15 -14.24 -4.46
N LYS A 227 10.80 -15.40 -3.93
CA LYS A 227 10.92 -15.69 -2.49
C LYS A 227 12.36 -15.61 -1.99
N THR A 228 13.34 -15.86 -2.85
CA THR A 228 14.78 -15.85 -2.54
C THR A 228 15.54 -14.75 -3.29
N TYR A 229 14.82 -13.87 -4.01
CA TYR A 229 15.40 -12.79 -4.77
C TYR A 229 15.80 -11.63 -3.86
N GLY A 230 16.96 -11.03 -4.18
CA GLY A 230 17.50 -9.88 -3.48
C GLY A 230 18.69 -10.23 -2.59
N GLN A 231 19.23 -9.23 -1.90
CA GLN A 231 20.32 -9.45 -0.95
C GLN A 231 19.78 -10.13 0.30
N GLN A 232 20.28 -11.34 0.58
CA GLN A 232 20.03 -12.03 1.83
C GLN A 232 20.87 -11.35 2.92
N GLU A 233 20.29 -11.15 4.12
CA GLU A 233 21.11 -10.81 5.29
C GLU A 233 22.16 -11.92 5.47
N LYS A 234 23.44 -11.55 5.44
CA LYS A 234 24.49 -12.49 5.80
C LYS A 234 24.25 -12.87 7.25
N GLY A 235 23.90 -14.12 7.49
CA GLY A 235 23.90 -14.67 8.84
C GLY A 235 25.23 -14.38 9.47
N HIS A 236 25.26 -13.75 10.64
CA HIS A 236 26.45 -13.71 11.45
C HIS A 236 26.76 -15.17 11.83
N GLU A 237 27.69 -15.78 11.13
CA GLU A 237 28.40 -16.95 11.67
C GLU A 237 29.20 -16.41 12.86
N GLU A 238 28.69 -16.64 14.06
CA GLU A 238 29.48 -16.54 15.27
C GLU A 238 30.55 -17.62 15.18
N GLY A 239 31.77 -17.20 14.94
CA GLY A 239 32.99 -18.01 15.09
C GLY A 239 33.55 -17.85 16.50
#